data_83a0432a5b227a3bdc2dfa88a74d57ee
#
_entry.id   83a0432a5b227a3bdc2dfa88a74d57ee
#
_cell.length_a   1.000
_cell.length_b   1.000
_cell.length_c   1.000
_cell.angle_alpha   90.00
_cell.angle_beta   90.00
_cell.angle_gamma   90.00
#
_symmetry.space_group_name_H-M   'P 1'
#
loop_
_entity.id
_entity.type
_entity.pdbx_description
1 polymer ?
#
loop_
_entity_poly.entity_id
_entity_poly.type
_entity_poly.pdbx_seq_one_letter_code
_entity_poly.pdbx_strand_id
1 'polypeptide(L)'
;IERFGAHAVVLATGGYGNVFFLSTNAMGCNGSAAWQAYKRGAMFGNPCFVQIHPTCIPVHGDQQSKLTLMSESLRNDGRVWVPKKLEDAKKLQAGTLNPNDIPDEDRDFYLERRYPAFGNLVPRDVASRAAKERCDAGFGVNNTGKAVFLDFKYAIDRLGRHTIEERYGNLFQMYEKITAVDPYNNPMMIYPAIHYSMGGLWVDYNLMTTIPGLYAIGECNFSDHGANRLGASALMQGLADGYFILPYTIGDYLAHDIQTPKIKTNTPEFDAAEKNVTDHLRRLYDIKGTKSPDHFHKMLGHIMWDYIGMAREAEGLKKAIKMIAELKEEFYKDLRVTGEFTAMNNELEKAGRVADFIDIAHLMALDALDRNESCGGHFRLESVTEEGEAKRDDEHYQYVSVWEYKGDNKEPELHK
;
A
#
# COMPACT_ATOMS: atom_id res chain seq x y z
N ILE A 1 -11.83 5.08 25.49
CA ILE A 1 -12.88 4.53 24.60
C ILE A 1 -14.09 5.43 24.72
N GLU A 2 -14.67 5.83 23.58
CA GLU A 2 -15.90 6.63 23.53
C GLU A 2 -16.96 5.86 22.75
N ARG A 3 -18.25 6.08 23.10
CA ARG A 3 -19.40 5.43 22.46
C ARG A 3 -20.23 6.46 21.70
N PHE A 4 -20.53 6.17 20.45
CA PHE A 4 -21.36 7.01 19.59
C PHE A 4 -22.57 6.21 19.10
N GLY A 5 -23.77 6.69 19.35
CA GLY A 5 -25.00 6.13 18.81
C GLY A 5 -25.37 6.83 17.51
N ALA A 6 -25.55 6.08 16.42
CA ALA A 6 -25.91 6.60 15.12
C ALA A 6 -26.81 5.62 14.37
N HIS A 7 -27.75 6.13 13.55
CA HIS A 7 -28.61 5.33 12.69
C HIS A 7 -27.90 4.91 11.38
N ALA A 8 -26.86 5.65 10.99
CA ALA A 8 -25.96 5.31 9.89
C ALA A 8 -24.51 5.63 10.28
N VAL A 9 -23.56 4.84 9.82
CA VAL A 9 -22.14 5.00 10.04
C VAL A 9 -21.42 5.02 8.70
N VAL A 10 -20.53 5.99 8.50
CA VAL A 10 -19.71 6.12 7.28
C VAL A 10 -18.26 5.89 7.62
N LEU A 11 -17.62 4.94 6.99
CA LEU A 11 -16.18 4.73 7.02
C LEU A 11 -15.52 5.47 5.85
N ALA A 12 -14.62 6.38 6.17
CA ALA A 12 -13.79 7.15 5.21
C ALA A 12 -12.32 7.11 5.66
N THR A 13 -11.84 5.92 6.02
CA THR A 13 -10.61 5.71 6.79
C THR A 13 -9.38 5.47 5.92
N GLY A 14 -9.53 5.53 4.58
CA GLY A 14 -8.45 5.26 3.65
C GLY A 14 -8.11 3.78 3.52
N GLY A 15 -7.01 3.50 2.83
CA GLY A 15 -6.60 2.14 2.49
C GLY A 15 -5.71 1.45 3.53
N TYR A 16 -5.23 0.27 3.18
CA TYR A 16 -4.41 -0.59 4.04
C TYR A 16 -2.96 -0.76 3.55
N GLY A 17 -2.46 0.15 2.72
CA GLY A 17 -1.09 0.07 2.18
C GLY A 17 0.01 -0.02 3.25
N ASN A 18 -0.25 0.48 4.47
CA ASN A 18 0.69 0.38 5.60
C ASN A 18 0.92 -1.06 6.11
N VAL A 19 0.18 -2.06 5.63
CA VAL A 19 0.49 -3.48 5.85
C VAL A 19 1.91 -3.82 5.37
N PHE A 20 2.41 -3.10 4.38
CA PHE A 20 3.79 -3.23 3.86
C PHE A 20 4.86 -2.49 4.69
N PHE A 21 4.55 -2.07 5.89
CA PHE A 21 5.34 -1.28 6.82
C PHE A 21 5.52 0.18 6.34
N LEU A 22 6.16 0.42 5.21
CA LEU A 22 6.29 1.74 4.62
C LEU A 22 5.50 1.82 3.32
N SER A 23 4.67 2.85 3.22
CA SER A 23 3.90 3.18 2.03
C SER A 23 3.88 4.71 1.86
N THR A 24 3.22 5.18 0.82
CA THR A 24 2.99 6.63 0.65
C THR A 24 1.79 7.14 1.45
N ASN A 25 1.02 6.24 2.08
CA ASN A 25 -0.13 6.58 2.89
C ASN A 25 0.28 7.24 4.21
N ALA A 26 -0.58 8.10 4.73
CA ALA A 26 -0.43 8.61 6.09
C ALA A 26 -0.61 7.47 7.12
N MET A 27 0.01 7.61 8.29
CA MET A 27 -0.09 6.57 9.34
C MET A 27 -1.52 6.34 9.84
N GLY A 28 -2.41 7.33 9.70
CA GLY A 28 -3.83 7.19 10.02
C GLY A 28 -4.61 6.30 9.05
N CYS A 29 -4.11 6.07 7.83
CA CYS A 29 -4.68 5.12 6.87
C CYS A 29 -4.18 3.71 7.22
N ASN A 30 -4.75 3.10 8.26
CA ASN A 30 -4.23 1.88 8.83
C ASN A 30 -5.07 0.62 8.59
N GLY A 31 -6.21 0.74 7.93
CA GLY A 31 -7.06 -0.41 7.61
C GLY A 31 -7.83 -1.01 8.79
N SER A 32 -7.53 -0.64 10.05
CA SER A 32 -8.14 -1.26 11.25
C SER A 32 -9.65 -1.12 11.28
N ALA A 33 -10.21 0.05 10.93
CA ALA A 33 -11.66 0.22 10.93
C ALA A 33 -12.35 -0.68 9.90
N ALA A 34 -11.79 -0.79 8.68
CA ALA A 34 -12.29 -1.71 7.65
C ALA A 34 -12.16 -3.17 8.12
N TRP A 35 -11.05 -3.54 8.74
CA TRP A 35 -10.83 -4.88 9.28
C TRP A 35 -11.82 -5.22 10.41
N GLN A 36 -12.07 -4.28 11.31
CA GLN A 36 -13.05 -4.47 12.38
C GLN A 36 -14.48 -4.57 11.85
N ALA A 37 -14.83 -3.87 10.78
CA ALA A 37 -16.10 -4.05 10.07
C ALA A 37 -16.19 -5.44 9.41
N TYR A 38 -15.12 -5.89 8.75
CA TYR A 38 -15.02 -7.23 8.17
C TYR A 38 -15.25 -8.34 9.21
N LYS A 39 -14.61 -8.25 10.37
CA LYS A 39 -14.81 -9.20 11.48
C LYS A 39 -16.26 -9.20 12.06
N ARG A 40 -17.07 -8.21 11.71
CA ARG A 40 -18.47 -8.07 12.15
C ARG A 40 -19.48 -8.36 11.05
N GLY A 41 -19.03 -8.88 9.90
CA GLY A 41 -19.89 -9.34 8.82
C GLY A 41 -19.95 -8.43 7.59
N ALA A 42 -19.19 -7.33 7.54
CA ALA A 42 -18.95 -6.66 6.28
C ALA A 42 -18.02 -7.55 5.43
N MET A 43 -18.34 -7.74 4.16
CA MET A 43 -17.46 -8.50 3.27
C MET A 43 -16.32 -7.64 2.75
N PHE A 44 -15.21 -8.28 2.33
CA PHE A 44 -14.01 -7.61 1.84
C PHE A 44 -13.74 -7.99 0.37
N GLY A 45 -13.65 -6.99 -0.50
CA GLY A 45 -13.49 -7.19 -1.94
C GLY A 45 -12.04 -7.02 -2.40
N ASN A 46 -11.58 -7.88 -3.30
CA ASN A 46 -10.31 -7.77 -4.04
C ASN A 46 -9.06 -7.42 -3.18
N PRO A 47 -8.82 -8.07 -2.03
CA PRO A 47 -7.76 -7.64 -1.09
C PRO A 47 -6.34 -7.64 -1.66
N CYS A 48 -6.05 -8.44 -2.67
CA CYS A 48 -4.70 -8.55 -3.23
C CYS A 48 -4.34 -7.44 -4.22
N PHE A 49 -5.29 -6.61 -4.65
CA PHE A 49 -5.03 -5.57 -5.63
C PHE A 49 -4.53 -4.29 -4.97
N VAL A 50 -3.24 -4.05 -5.10
CA VAL A 50 -2.55 -2.84 -4.64
C VAL A 50 -1.79 -2.19 -5.78
N GLN A 51 -1.79 -0.86 -5.82
CA GLN A 51 -1.03 -0.08 -6.80
C GLN A 51 0.30 0.36 -6.20
N ILE A 52 1.36 0.21 -6.98
CA ILE A 52 2.71 0.64 -6.64
C ILE A 52 3.06 1.88 -7.46
N HIS A 53 3.71 2.85 -6.83
CA HIS A 53 4.16 4.08 -7.48
C HIS A 53 5.67 4.05 -7.69
N PRO A 54 6.18 4.24 -8.93
CA PRO A 54 7.59 4.04 -9.25
C PRO A 54 8.53 5.17 -8.78
N THR A 55 7.99 6.38 -8.49
CA THR A 55 8.79 7.57 -8.22
C THR A 55 8.67 8.06 -6.78
N CYS A 56 8.98 7.18 -5.81
CA CYS A 56 9.06 7.59 -4.41
C CYS A 56 10.51 7.81 -3.98
N ILE A 57 10.74 8.72 -3.04
CA ILE A 57 12.07 8.90 -2.42
C ILE A 57 12.38 7.63 -1.63
N PRO A 58 13.55 6.99 -1.84
CA PRO A 58 13.92 5.76 -1.13
C PRO A 58 13.99 5.95 0.38
N VAL A 59 13.95 4.85 1.11
CA VAL A 59 14.18 4.84 2.56
C VAL A 59 15.59 5.37 2.86
N HIS A 60 15.69 6.33 3.78
CA HIS A 60 16.96 6.94 4.19
C HIS A 60 17.08 7.16 5.70
N GLY A 61 16.39 6.34 6.50
CA GLY A 61 16.50 6.38 7.96
C GLY A 61 15.63 5.35 8.65
N ASP A 62 16.08 4.87 9.81
CA ASP A 62 15.38 3.84 10.60
C ASP A 62 14.09 4.36 11.27
N GLN A 63 13.94 5.67 11.39
CA GLN A 63 12.82 6.35 12.03
C GLN A 63 11.76 6.86 11.04
N GLN A 64 11.90 6.51 9.76
CA GLN A 64 10.98 6.96 8.73
C GLN A 64 9.61 6.31 8.90
N SER A 65 8.55 7.12 8.91
CA SER A 65 7.17 6.67 9.13
C SER A 65 6.36 6.49 7.85
N LYS A 66 6.79 7.07 6.74
CA LYS A 66 6.19 6.91 5.41
C LYS A 66 7.18 7.20 4.30
N LEU A 67 6.87 6.77 3.07
CA LEU A 67 7.64 7.12 1.88
C LEU A 67 7.07 8.38 1.23
N THR A 68 7.94 9.28 0.80
CA THR A 68 7.51 10.49 0.11
C THR A 68 7.31 10.21 -1.38
N LEU A 69 6.09 10.42 -1.84
CA LEU A 69 5.73 10.33 -3.24
C LEU A 69 6.28 11.56 -4.00
N MET A 70 6.99 11.30 -5.08
CA MET A 70 7.31 12.29 -6.10
C MET A 70 6.35 12.16 -7.27
N SER A 71 5.97 13.29 -7.88
CA SER A 71 5.04 13.27 -9.02
C SER A 71 5.56 12.38 -10.16
N GLU A 72 4.67 11.58 -10.73
CA GLU A 72 4.96 10.77 -11.91
C GLU A 72 5.34 11.60 -13.13
N SER A 73 4.89 12.86 -13.21
CA SER A 73 5.24 13.80 -14.28
C SER A 73 6.74 14.03 -14.44
N LEU A 74 7.54 13.75 -13.39
CA LEU A 74 8.99 13.80 -13.48
C LEU A 74 9.55 12.87 -14.57
N ARG A 75 8.86 11.75 -14.87
CA ARG A 75 9.27 10.81 -15.94
C ARG A 75 9.00 11.32 -17.35
N ASN A 76 8.27 12.44 -17.50
CA ASN A 76 8.05 13.05 -18.82
C ASN A 76 9.35 13.62 -19.42
N ASP A 77 10.21 14.17 -18.59
CA ASP A 77 11.48 14.78 -19.00
C ASP A 77 12.70 14.10 -18.36
N GLY A 78 12.55 13.49 -17.18
CA GLY A 78 13.63 12.74 -16.53
C GLY A 78 13.82 11.35 -17.11
N ARG A 79 15.08 10.90 -17.21
CA ARG A 79 15.45 9.58 -17.71
C ARG A 79 15.84 8.65 -16.55
N VAL A 80 15.29 7.44 -16.55
CA VAL A 80 15.56 6.44 -15.50
C VAL A 80 16.70 5.54 -15.92
N TRP A 81 17.70 5.36 -15.04
CA TRP A 81 18.86 4.51 -15.33
C TRP A 81 19.49 3.89 -14.07
N VAL A 82 20.31 2.87 -14.30
CA VAL A 82 21.27 2.28 -13.35
C VAL A 82 22.61 2.09 -14.06
N PRO A 83 23.76 1.91 -13.35
CA PRO A 83 25.02 1.59 -14.01
C PRO A 83 24.93 0.22 -14.72
N LYS A 84 25.66 0.07 -15.84
CA LYS A 84 25.76 -1.22 -16.54
C LYS A 84 26.70 -2.19 -15.83
N LYS A 85 27.65 -1.69 -15.04
CA LYS A 85 28.67 -2.49 -14.35
C LYS A 85 28.29 -2.65 -12.87
N LEU A 86 28.33 -3.88 -12.38
CA LEU A 86 28.09 -4.16 -10.94
C LEU A 86 29.13 -3.50 -10.03
N GLU A 87 30.36 -3.33 -10.53
CA GLU A 87 31.43 -2.65 -9.79
C GLU A 87 31.06 -1.19 -9.51
N ASP A 88 30.51 -0.48 -10.50
CA ASP A 88 30.09 0.91 -10.33
C ASP A 88 28.87 1.02 -9.39
N ALA A 89 27.93 0.08 -9.47
CA ALA A 89 26.83 -0.01 -8.51
C ALA A 89 27.34 -0.17 -7.07
N LYS A 90 28.32 -1.04 -6.84
CA LYS A 90 28.95 -1.22 -5.51
C LYS A 90 29.67 0.04 -5.02
N LYS A 91 30.37 0.75 -5.90
CA LYS A 91 31.02 2.02 -5.56
C LYS A 91 30.02 3.11 -5.21
N LEU A 92 28.87 3.19 -5.94
CA LEU A 92 27.78 4.11 -5.62
C LEU A 92 27.16 3.76 -4.25
N GLN A 93 26.89 2.47 -3.99
CA GLN A 93 26.39 1.99 -2.69
C GLN A 93 27.33 2.33 -1.54
N ALA A 94 28.64 2.29 -1.77
CA ALA A 94 29.67 2.66 -0.80
C ALA A 94 29.90 4.19 -0.69
N GLY A 95 29.26 5.01 -1.56
CA GLY A 95 29.46 6.46 -1.61
C GLY A 95 30.85 6.87 -2.11
N THR A 96 31.58 6.00 -2.82
CA THR A 96 32.94 6.26 -3.33
C THR A 96 32.98 6.65 -4.81
N LEU A 97 31.85 6.71 -5.48
CA LEU A 97 31.70 7.13 -6.88
C LEU A 97 30.59 8.19 -6.99
N ASN A 98 30.89 9.28 -7.70
CA ASN A 98 29.87 10.26 -8.05
C ASN A 98 29.08 9.75 -9.28
N PRO A 99 27.73 9.75 -9.26
CA PRO A 99 26.94 9.32 -10.41
C PRO A 99 27.21 10.11 -11.69
N ASN A 100 27.62 11.37 -11.58
CA ASN A 100 27.97 12.21 -12.73
C ASN A 100 29.28 11.78 -13.43
N ASP A 101 30.16 11.04 -12.75
CA ASP A 101 31.39 10.52 -13.32
C ASP A 101 31.19 9.25 -14.17
N ILE A 102 30.01 8.67 -14.17
CA ILE A 102 29.64 7.52 -15.00
C ILE A 102 29.32 8.04 -16.41
N PRO A 103 30.06 7.64 -17.44
CA PRO A 103 29.78 8.05 -18.81
C PRO A 103 28.48 7.45 -19.34
N ASP A 104 27.87 8.11 -20.34
CA ASP A 104 26.56 7.73 -20.86
C ASP A 104 26.53 6.30 -21.43
N GLU A 105 27.61 5.84 -22.03
CA GLU A 105 27.78 4.47 -22.54
C GLU A 105 27.77 3.40 -21.44
N ASP A 106 28.07 3.76 -20.18
CA ASP A 106 28.04 2.89 -19.00
C ASP A 106 26.73 3.01 -18.18
N ARG A 107 25.76 3.80 -18.67
CA ARG A 107 24.41 3.92 -18.09
C ARG A 107 23.45 2.98 -18.80
N ASP A 108 22.71 2.17 -18.05
CA ASP A 108 21.60 1.35 -18.57
C ASP A 108 20.28 2.10 -18.40
N PHE A 109 19.79 2.72 -19.46
CA PHE A 109 18.46 3.31 -19.55
C PHE A 109 17.44 2.17 -19.80
N TYR A 110 17.27 1.30 -18.82
CA TYR A 110 16.61 0.01 -18.95
C TYR A 110 15.15 0.09 -19.39
N LEU A 111 14.39 1.15 -19.05
CA LEU A 111 13.01 1.33 -19.50
C LEU A 111 12.99 1.64 -21.01
N GLU A 112 13.84 2.53 -21.48
CA GLU A 112 13.94 2.88 -22.90
C GLU A 112 14.41 1.68 -23.74
N ARG A 113 15.36 0.90 -23.22
CA ARG A 113 15.89 -0.28 -23.89
C ARG A 113 14.87 -1.42 -23.99
N ARG A 114 14.10 -1.67 -22.90
CA ARG A 114 13.10 -2.75 -22.84
C ARG A 114 11.79 -2.40 -23.54
N TYR A 115 11.39 -1.14 -23.45
CA TYR A 115 10.10 -0.63 -23.89
C TYR A 115 10.26 0.58 -24.82
N PRO A 116 10.85 0.42 -26.01
CA PRO A 116 11.22 1.57 -26.87
C PRO A 116 10.02 2.39 -27.32
N ALA A 117 8.81 1.82 -27.37
CA ALA A 117 7.59 2.54 -27.75
C ALA A 117 7.13 3.55 -26.67
N PHE A 118 7.40 3.28 -25.39
CA PHE A 118 6.94 4.09 -24.26
C PHE A 118 8.09 4.73 -23.48
N GLY A 119 9.27 4.12 -23.49
CA GLY A 119 10.45 4.60 -22.76
C GLY A 119 10.16 4.77 -21.27
N ASN A 120 10.48 5.94 -20.74
CA ASN A 120 10.24 6.26 -19.34
C ASN A 120 8.75 6.41 -18.98
N LEU A 121 7.83 6.45 -19.96
CA LEU A 121 6.40 6.63 -19.77
C LEU A 121 5.60 5.31 -19.72
N VAL A 122 6.26 4.18 -19.59
CA VAL A 122 5.59 2.89 -19.35
C VAL A 122 4.67 2.97 -18.12
N PRO A 123 3.61 2.13 -18.04
CA PRO A 123 2.71 2.07 -16.89
C PRO A 123 3.45 1.92 -15.55
N ARG A 124 2.83 2.40 -14.47
CA ARG A 124 3.43 2.43 -13.12
C ARG A 124 3.94 1.08 -12.64
N ASP A 125 3.14 0.05 -12.82
CA ASP A 125 3.45 -1.31 -12.44
C ASP A 125 4.66 -1.87 -13.22
N VAL A 126 4.72 -1.61 -14.53
CA VAL A 126 5.86 -2.00 -15.39
C VAL A 126 7.14 -1.29 -14.95
N ALA A 127 7.11 0.04 -14.76
CA ALA A 127 8.27 0.80 -14.29
C ALA A 127 8.74 0.31 -12.91
N SER A 128 7.80 0.02 -12.01
CA SER A 128 8.09 -0.45 -10.65
C SER A 128 8.75 -1.82 -10.64
N ARG A 129 8.20 -2.79 -11.40
CA ARG A 129 8.81 -4.13 -11.52
C ARG A 129 10.21 -4.05 -12.11
N ALA A 130 10.38 -3.29 -13.19
CA ALA A 130 11.69 -3.14 -13.83
C ALA A 130 12.74 -2.52 -12.90
N ALA A 131 12.37 -1.52 -12.08
CA ALA A 131 13.26 -0.94 -11.09
C ALA A 131 13.65 -1.96 -10.00
N LYS A 132 12.65 -2.70 -9.45
CA LYS A 132 12.92 -3.75 -8.47
C LYS A 132 13.87 -4.82 -9.02
N GLU A 133 13.61 -5.32 -10.23
CA GLU A 133 14.49 -6.32 -10.88
C GLU A 133 15.94 -5.84 -11.01
N ARG A 134 16.17 -4.57 -11.38
CA ARG A 134 17.52 -4.01 -11.43
C ARG A 134 18.19 -3.97 -10.07
N CYS A 135 17.44 -3.58 -9.03
CA CYS A 135 17.95 -3.57 -7.66
C CYS A 135 18.24 -4.98 -7.14
N ASP A 136 17.33 -5.93 -7.35
CA ASP A 136 17.50 -7.33 -6.94
C ASP A 136 18.68 -8.01 -7.66
N ALA A 137 18.96 -7.60 -8.91
CA ALA A 137 20.14 -8.03 -9.66
C ALA A 137 21.46 -7.33 -9.20
N GLY A 138 21.40 -6.48 -8.18
CA GLY A 138 22.57 -5.82 -7.59
C GLY A 138 22.95 -4.47 -8.18
N PHE A 139 22.17 -3.93 -9.13
CA PHE A 139 22.44 -2.66 -9.79
C PHE A 139 21.85 -1.43 -9.08
N GLY A 140 21.23 -1.60 -7.91
CA GLY A 140 20.71 -0.49 -7.12
C GLY A 140 21.80 0.46 -6.66
N VAL A 141 21.48 1.77 -6.54
CA VAL A 141 22.47 2.85 -6.47
C VAL A 141 22.65 3.52 -5.11
N ASN A 142 21.77 3.29 -4.13
CA ASN A 142 21.95 3.82 -2.77
C ASN A 142 22.63 2.79 -1.85
N ASN A 143 22.95 3.21 -0.62
CA ASN A 143 23.59 2.36 0.40
C ASN A 143 22.82 1.06 0.74
N THR A 144 21.52 1.03 0.47
CA THR A 144 20.68 -0.18 0.68
C THR A 144 20.59 -1.04 -0.59
N GLY A 145 21.10 -0.57 -1.74
CA GLY A 145 20.88 -1.19 -3.04
C GLY A 145 19.44 -1.10 -3.55
N LYS A 146 18.58 -0.30 -2.91
CA LYS A 146 17.16 -0.16 -3.22
C LYS A 146 16.85 1.26 -3.72
N ALA A 147 17.46 1.64 -4.83
CA ALA A 147 17.18 2.86 -5.58
C ALA A 147 17.66 2.74 -7.02
N VAL A 148 17.04 3.50 -7.91
CA VAL A 148 17.49 3.77 -9.28
C VAL A 148 17.57 5.28 -9.48
N PHE A 149 18.32 5.74 -10.48
CA PHE A 149 18.42 7.16 -10.79
C PHE A 149 17.28 7.62 -11.70
N LEU A 150 16.80 8.85 -11.43
CA LEU A 150 15.97 9.66 -12.32
C LEU A 150 16.73 10.95 -12.61
N ASP A 151 17.20 11.12 -13.84
CA ASP A 151 18.19 12.11 -14.24
C ASP A 151 17.60 13.17 -15.18
N PHE A 152 17.73 14.42 -14.82
CA PHE A 152 17.24 15.57 -15.58
C PHE A 152 18.32 16.25 -16.43
N LYS A 153 19.59 15.80 -16.37
CA LYS A 153 20.71 16.39 -17.14
C LYS A 153 20.34 16.60 -18.61
N TYR A 154 19.83 15.56 -19.26
CA TYR A 154 19.47 15.62 -20.70
C TYR A 154 18.31 16.57 -21.01
N ALA A 155 17.36 16.69 -20.10
CA ALA A 155 16.25 17.63 -20.25
C ALA A 155 16.71 19.06 -20.03
N ILE A 156 17.60 19.30 -19.07
CA ILE A 156 18.20 20.61 -18.80
C ILE A 156 19.05 21.06 -20.00
N ASP A 157 19.86 20.15 -20.56
CA ASP A 157 20.69 20.44 -21.73
C ASP A 157 19.85 20.76 -22.98
N ARG A 158 18.69 20.08 -23.15
CA ARG A 158 17.80 20.26 -24.30
C ARG A 158 16.86 21.45 -24.18
N LEU A 159 16.26 21.68 -23.00
CA LEU A 159 15.17 22.64 -22.77
C LEU A 159 15.61 23.90 -22.03
N GLY A 160 16.78 23.85 -21.41
CA GLY A 160 17.29 24.87 -20.51
C GLY A 160 16.76 24.74 -19.08
N ARG A 161 17.59 25.17 -18.13
CA ARG A 161 17.29 25.13 -16.68
C ARG A 161 15.98 25.85 -16.34
N HIS A 162 15.72 27.02 -16.93
CA HIS A 162 14.54 27.82 -16.65
C HIS A 162 13.23 27.06 -16.97
N THR A 163 13.17 26.38 -18.11
CA THR A 163 11.99 25.57 -18.47
C THR A 163 11.74 24.41 -17.49
N ILE A 164 12.81 23.78 -17.04
CA ILE A 164 12.73 22.70 -16.04
C ILE A 164 12.29 23.24 -14.69
N GLU A 165 12.75 24.43 -14.29
CA GLU A 165 12.34 25.11 -13.08
C GLU A 165 10.85 25.49 -13.09
N GLU A 166 10.34 26.01 -14.21
CA GLU A 166 8.92 26.29 -14.38
C GLU A 166 8.04 25.04 -14.25
N ARG A 167 8.50 23.90 -14.79
CA ARG A 167 7.74 22.63 -14.77
C ARG A 167 7.83 21.90 -13.44
N TYR A 168 9.01 21.84 -12.82
CA TYR A 168 9.31 20.92 -11.74
C TYR A 168 9.99 21.56 -10.52
N GLY A 169 10.21 22.88 -10.50
CA GLY A 169 10.99 23.57 -9.49
C GLY A 169 10.50 23.32 -8.06
N ASN A 170 9.17 23.28 -7.85
CA ASN A 170 8.58 22.95 -6.55
C ASN A 170 8.88 21.51 -6.12
N LEU A 171 8.92 20.54 -7.05
CA LEU A 171 9.25 19.14 -6.79
C LEU A 171 10.73 18.99 -6.48
N PHE A 172 11.61 19.70 -7.22
CA PHE A 172 13.04 19.72 -6.98
C PHE A 172 13.36 20.31 -5.62
N GLN A 173 12.76 21.43 -5.26
CA GLN A 173 12.91 22.03 -3.93
C GLN A 173 12.45 21.09 -2.81
N MET A 174 11.34 20.37 -3.01
CA MET A 174 10.86 19.37 -2.04
C MET A 174 11.88 18.22 -1.91
N TYR A 175 12.40 17.71 -3.02
CA TYR A 175 13.40 16.65 -3.02
C TYR A 175 14.68 17.08 -2.29
N GLU A 176 15.20 18.25 -2.63
CA GLU A 176 16.41 18.83 -2.00
C GLU A 176 16.23 19.02 -0.49
N LYS A 177 15.07 19.53 -0.04
CA LYS A 177 14.77 19.68 1.39
C LYS A 177 14.76 18.35 2.16
N ILE A 178 14.39 17.25 1.50
CA ILE A 178 14.32 15.93 2.12
C ILE A 178 15.65 15.20 2.08
N THR A 179 16.38 15.30 0.96
CA THR A 179 17.56 14.48 0.68
C THR A 179 18.87 15.24 0.77
N ALA A 180 18.83 16.56 0.82
CA ALA A 180 19.99 17.47 0.70
C ALA A 180 20.75 17.34 -0.64
N VAL A 181 20.10 16.79 -1.69
CA VAL A 181 20.66 16.63 -3.04
C VAL A 181 19.94 17.57 -4.00
N ASP A 182 20.69 18.43 -4.70
CA ASP A 182 20.14 19.33 -5.73
C ASP A 182 19.92 18.58 -7.05
N PRO A 183 18.63 18.42 -7.50
CA PRO A 183 18.30 17.70 -8.72
C PRO A 183 18.74 18.37 -10.03
N TYR A 184 19.11 19.65 -9.98
CA TYR A 184 19.66 20.34 -11.16
C TYR A 184 21.09 19.92 -11.48
N ASN A 185 21.82 19.42 -10.50
CA ASN A 185 23.23 19.07 -10.62
C ASN A 185 23.49 17.57 -10.42
N ASN A 186 22.54 16.83 -9.83
CA ASN A 186 22.70 15.41 -9.54
C ASN A 186 21.43 14.63 -9.89
N PRO A 187 21.53 13.39 -10.35
CA PRO A 187 20.36 12.56 -10.55
C PRO A 187 19.62 12.28 -9.22
N MET A 188 18.31 12.34 -9.27
CA MET A 188 17.45 11.97 -8.13
C MET A 188 17.50 10.46 -7.94
N MET A 189 17.45 10.00 -6.69
CA MET A 189 17.20 8.60 -6.37
C MET A 189 15.70 8.36 -6.17
N ILE A 190 15.18 7.35 -6.84
CA ILE A 190 13.79 6.92 -6.71
C ILE A 190 13.71 5.40 -6.49
N TYR A 191 12.64 4.95 -5.82
CA TYR A 191 12.33 3.54 -5.65
C TYR A 191 10.81 3.32 -5.61
N PRO A 192 10.31 2.16 -6.05
CA PRO A 192 8.89 1.85 -5.97
C PRO A 192 8.37 1.77 -4.53
N ALA A 193 7.13 2.22 -4.33
CA ALA A 193 6.45 2.11 -3.04
C ALA A 193 4.97 1.80 -3.21
N ILE A 194 4.38 1.10 -2.25
CA ILE A 194 2.93 0.91 -2.15
C ILE A 194 2.28 2.28 -2.03
N HIS A 195 1.26 2.52 -2.86
CA HIS A 195 0.62 3.82 -2.98
C HIS A 195 -0.89 3.81 -2.78
N TYR A 196 -1.60 2.80 -3.30
CA TYR A 196 -3.06 2.75 -3.25
C TYR A 196 -3.55 1.30 -3.16
N SER A 197 -4.55 1.05 -2.33
CA SER A 197 -5.27 -0.22 -2.28
C SER A 197 -6.55 -0.14 -3.10
N MET A 198 -6.68 -0.98 -4.16
CA MET A 198 -7.91 -1.10 -4.94
C MET A 198 -8.91 -2.03 -4.25
N GLY A 199 -8.46 -2.92 -3.38
CA GLY A 199 -9.31 -3.71 -2.50
C GLY A 199 -9.80 -2.90 -1.31
N GLY A 200 -10.79 -3.45 -0.59
CA GLY A 200 -11.41 -2.82 0.58
C GLY A 200 -12.73 -3.46 0.92
N LEU A 201 -13.52 -2.83 1.79
CA LEU A 201 -14.88 -3.31 2.10
C LEU A 201 -15.71 -3.37 0.83
N TRP A 202 -16.42 -4.50 0.65
CA TRP A 202 -17.41 -4.60 -0.41
C TRP A 202 -18.56 -3.64 -0.15
N VAL A 203 -19.00 -2.94 -1.20
CA VAL A 203 -20.15 -2.03 -1.17
C VAL A 203 -21.02 -2.24 -2.40
N ASP A 204 -22.31 -1.97 -2.27
CA ASP A 204 -23.23 -1.87 -3.40
C ASP A 204 -23.11 -0.50 -4.12
N TYR A 205 -23.94 -0.27 -5.12
CA TYR A 205 -23.97 1.00 -5.85
C TYR A 205 -24.41 2.21 -4.98
N ASN A 206 -24.96 1.96 -3.80
CA ASN A 206 -25.35 2.97 -2.82
C ASN A 206 -24.25 3.18 -1.76
N LEU A 207 -23.06 2.60 -1.94
CA LEU A 207 -21.94 2.62 -1.02
C LEU A 207 -22.21 1.95 0.34
N MET A 208 -23.27 1.15 0.43
CA MET A 208 -23.61 0.39 1.64
C MET A 208 -22.86 -0.94 1.63
N THR A 209 -22.25 -1.29 2.75
CA THR A 209 -21.63 -2.60 2.95
C THR A 209 -22.69 -3.70 3.12
N THR A 210 -22.27 -4.94 3.30
CA THR A 210 -23.20 -6.03 3.65
C THR A 210 -23.83 -5.89 5.05
N ILE A 211 -23.37 -4.91 5.86
CA ILE A 211 -24.02 -4.53 7.12
C ILE A 211 -24.95 -3.35 6.84
N PRO A 212 -26.28 -3.49 7.04
CA PRO A 212 -27.22 -2.40 6.83
C PRO A 212 -26.88 -1.16 7.67
N GLY A 213 -26.89 0.03 7.04
CA GLY A 213 -26.57 1.30 7.69
C GLY A 213 -25.07 1.57 7.88
N LEU A 214 -24.19 0.66 7.45
CA LEU A 214 -22.75 0.87 7.41
C LEU A 214 -22.31 1.13 5.97
N TYR A 215 -21.73 2.31 5.73
CA TYR A 215 -21.25 2.77 4.44
C TYR A 215 -19.74 2.87 4.42
N ALA A 216 -19.12 2.61 3.27
CA ALA A 216 -17.68 2.81 3.07
C ALA A 216 -17.43 3.63 1.82
N ILE A 217 -16.64 4.71 1.93
CA ILE A 217 -16.37 5.64 0.84
C ILE A 217 -14.87 5.86 0.63
N GLY A 218 -14.46 6.21 -0.61
CA GLY A 218 -13.06 6.39 -0.96
C GLY A 218 -12.27 5.08 -0.86
N GLU A 219 -10.99 5.18 -0.54
CA GLU A 219 -10.03 4.07 -0.57
C GLU A 219 -10.32 2.94 0.45
N CYS A 220 -11.23 3.11 1.41
CA CYS A 220 -11.58 2.02 2.33
C CYS A 220 -12.59 1.02 1.75
N ASN A 221 -13.27 1.33 0.64
CA ASN A 221 -14.08 0.38 -0.11
C ASN A 221 -13.27 -0.27 -1.25
N PHE A 222 -13.76 -1.39 -1.81
CA PHE A 222 -13.08 -2.11 -2.90
C PHE A 222 -13.08 -1.37 -4.24
N SER A 223 -13.78 -0.27 -4.30
CA SER A 223 -13.89 0.72 -5.36
C SER A 223 -14.19 0.21 -6.79
N ASP A 224 -14.48 1.14 -7.68
CA ASP A 224 -14.71 0.95 -9.10
C ASP A 224 -13.43 0.96 -9.96
N HIS A 225 -12.24 0.97 -9.32
CA HIS A 225 -10.95 0.97 -10.03
C HIS A 225 -10.56 -0.40 -10.61
N GLY A 226 -11.22 -1.46 -10.18
CA GLY A 226 -10.93 -2.82 -10.63
C GLY A 226 -9.48 -3.23 -10.31
N ALA A 227 -8.81 -3.83 -11.29
CA ALA A 227 -7.48 -4.39 -11.09
C ALA A 227 -6.35 -3.35 -11.03
N ASN A 228 -6.55 -2.14 -11.55
CA ASN A 228 -5.55 -1.07 -11.52
C ASN A 228 -6.19 0.31 -11.66
N ARG A 229 -5.79 1.23 -10.79
CA ARG A 229 -6.30 2.59 -10.74
C ARG A 229 -5.57 3.50 -11.73
N LEU A 230 -6.30 4.33 -12.47
CA LEU A 230 -5.72 5.39 -13.29
C LEU A 230 -5.19 6.54 -12.42
N GLY A 231 -4.20 7.28 -12.93
CA GLY A 231 -3.67 8.44 -12.25
C GLY A 231 -4.76 9.47 -11.93
N ALA A 232 -4.71 10.10 -10.76
CA ALA A 232 -5.63 11.10 -10.22
C ALA A 232 -7.08 10.62 -9.96
N SER A 233 -7.51 9.43 -10.39
CA SER A 233 -8.90 8.96 -10.23
C SER A 233 -9.31 8.66 -8.78
N ALA A 234 -8.38 8.42 -7.85
CA ALA A 234 -8.71 8.18 -6.45
C ALA A 234 -9.41 9.35 -5.76
N LEU A 235 -8.91 10.58 -6.00
CA LEU A 235 -9.57 11.78 -5.47
C LEU A 235 -10.92 12.02 -6.13
N MET A 236 -11.04 11.73 -7.43
CA MET A 236 -12.34 11.82 -8.14
C MET A 236 -13.34 10.85 -7.56
N GLN A 237 -12.96 9.59 -7.30
CA GLN A 237 -13.82 8.61 -6.64
C GLN A 237 -14.25 9.08 -5.26
N GLY A 238 -13.33 9.43 -4.37
CA GLY A 238 -13.67 9.86 -3.02
C GLY A 238 -14.58 11.11 -2.98
N LEU A 239 -14.39 12.05 -3.93
CA LEU A 239 -15.28 13.20 -4.09
C LEU A 239 -16.65 12.79 -4.63
N ALA A 240 -16.71 11.89 -5.63
CA ALA A 240 -17.96 11.38 -6.17
C ALA A 240 -18.77 10.64 -5.11
N ASP A 241 -18.15 9.74 -4.37
CA ASP A 241 -18.75 9.01 -3.26
C ASP A 241 -19.35 9.97 -2.22
N GLY A 242 -18.54 10.94 -1.77
CA GLY A 242 -18.92 11.84 -0.68
C GLY A 242 -19.89 12.95 -1.08
N TYR A 243 -19.82 13.49 -2.29
CA TYR A 243 -20.64 14.63 -2.72
C TYR A 243 -21.87 14.23 -3.55
N PHE A 244 -21.78 13.18 -4.37
CA PHE A 244 -22.81 12.86 -5.33
C PHE A 244 -23.62 11.61 -4.96
N ILE A 245 -23.05 10.65 -4.24
CA ILE A 245 -23.77 9.39 -3.91
C ILE A 245 -24.24 9.42 -2.46
N LEU A 246 -23.34 9.56 -1.51
CA LEU A 246 -23.61 9.37 -0.08
C LEU A 246 -24.76 10.24 0.47
N PRO A 247 -24.92 11.54 0.11
CA PRO A 247 -26.01 12.35 0.65
C PRO A 247 -27.40 11.80 0.29
N TYR A 248 -27.55 11.31 -0.95
CA TYR A 248 -28.82 10.72 -1.40
C TYR A 248 -29.07 9.37 -0.72
N THR A 249 -28.06 8.52 -0.70
CA THR A 249 -28.13 7.20 -0.09
C THR A 249 -28.51 7.26 1.40
N ILE A 250 -27.85 8.14 2.17
CA ILE A 250 -28.17 8.31 3.60
C ILE A 250 -29.56 8.92 3.75
N GLY A 251 -29.91 9.89 2.90
CA GLY A 251 -31.23 10.50 2.92
C GLY A 251 -32.36 9.48 2.71
N ASP A 252 -32.20 8.61 1.72
CA ASP A 252 -33.16 7.54 1.42
C ASP A 252 -33.21 6.50 2.53
N TYR A 253 -32.05 6.05 3.02
CA TYR A 253 -31.95 5.08 4.10
C TYR A 253 -32.62 5.57 5.40
N LEU A 254 -32.45 6.83 5.75
CA LEU A 254 -32.98 7.43 6.98
C LEU A 254 -34.37 8.04 6.80
N ALA A 255 -34.99 8.00 5.62
CA ALA A 255 -36.27 8.66 5.33
C ALA A 255 -37.37 8.25 6.31
N HIS A 256 -37.41 6.98 6.72
CA HIS A 256 -38.37 6.45 7.69
C HIS A 256 -37.97 6.66 9.15
N ASP A 257 -36.72 7.05 9.42
CA ASP A 257 -36.13 7.18 10.76
C ASP A 257 -35.94 8.63 11.24
N ILE A 258 -36.39 9.61 10.46
CA ILE A 258 -36.17 11.06 10.77
C ILE A 258 -36.72 11.42 12.16
N GLN A 259 -37.83 10.80 12.61
CA GLN A 259 -38.43 11.03 13.92
C GLN A 259 -38.06 9.98 14.96
N THR A 260 -37.21 9.02 14.60
CA THR A 260 -36.78 7.97 15.54
C THR A 260 -35.83 8.59 16.59
N PRO A 261 -36.04 8.26 17.90
CA PRO A 261 -35.16 8.76 18.94
C PRO A 261 -33.70 8.38 18.72
N LYS A 262 -32.78 9.24 19.12
CA LYS A 262 -31.33 8.93 19.09
C LYS A 262 -31.05 7.60 19.79
N ILE A 263 -30.19 6.78 19.17
CA ILE A 263 -29.74 5.52 19.75
C ILE A 263 -28.98 5.81 21.05
N LYS A 264 -29.44 5.21 22.13
CA LYS A 264 -28.79 5.30 23.45
C LYS A 264 -27.54 4.43 23.47
N THR A 265 -26.48 4.94 24.10
CA THR A 265 -25.18 4.25 24.20
C THR A 265 -25.02 3.42 25.50
N ASN A 266 -26.05 3.34 26.32
CA ASN A 266 -26.08 2.57 27.56
C ASN A 266 -26.89 1.27 27.40
N THR A 267 -26.69 0.57 26.29
CA THR A 267 -27.36 -0.71 26.01
C THR A 267 -26.35 -1.86 26.09
N PRO A 268 -26.82 -3.11 26.26
CA PRO A 268 -25.97 -4.30 26.33
C PRO A 268 -25.03 -4.48 25.13
N GLU A 269 -25.44 -4.05 23.93
CA GLU A 269 -24.65 -4.12 22.71
C GLU A 269 -23.42 -3.22 22.79
N PHE A 270 -23.58 -1.98 23.30
CA PHE A 270 -22.45 -1.07 23.55
C PHE A 270 -21.53 -1.59 24.65
N ASP A 271 -22.09 -2.17 25.73
CA ASP A 271 -21.29 -2.78 26.80
C ASP A 271 -20.46 -3.95 26.27
N ALA A 272 -21.06 -4.82 25.44
CA ALA A 272 -20.38 -5.94 24.82
C ALA A 272 -19.27 -5.46 23.85
N ALA A 273 -19.54 -4.44 23.03
CA ALA A 273 -18.57 -3.90 22.09
C ALA A 273 -17.37 -3.26 22.83
N GLU A 274 -17.62 -2.46 23.86
CA GLU A 274 -16.53 -1.87 24.67
C GLU A 274 -15.73 -2.93 25.39
N LYS A 275 -16.40 -3.94 25.97
CA LYS A 275 -15.71 -5.07 26.62
C LYS A 275 -14.79 -5.80 25.64
N ASN A 276 -15.26 -6.10 24.42
CA ASN A 276 -14.45 -6.78 23.40
C ASN A 276 -13.19 -5.97 23.03
N VAL A 277 -13.32 -4.67 22.84
CA VAL A 277 -12.17 -3.79 22.55
C VAL A 277 -11.21 -3.74 23.74
N THR A 278 -11.74 -3.59 24.96
CA THR A 278 -10.94 -3.52 26.19
C THR A 278 -10.19 -4.82 26.44
N ASP A 279 -10.86 -5.96 26.28
CA ASP A 279 -10.25 -7.29 26.46
C ASP A 279 -9.16 -7.53 25.42
N HIS A 280 -9.36 -7.13 24.17
CA HIS A 280 -8.34 -7.22 23.13
C HIS A 280 -7.10 -6.38 23.47
N LEU A 281 -7.30 -5.11 23.81
CA LEU A 281 -6.19 -4.22 24.19
C LEU A 281 -5.46 -4.71 25.46
N ARG A 282 -6.22 -5.22 26.45
CA ARG A 282 -5.66 -5.81 27.66
C ARG A 282 -4.80 -7.03 27.35
N ARG A 283 -5.32 -7.92 26.51
CA ARG A 283 -4.57 -9.10 26.05
C ARG A 283 -3.24 -8.72 25.41
N LEU A 284 -3.20 -7.72 24.52
CA LEU A 284 -1.96 -7.24 23.89
C LEU A 284 -0.99 -6.65 24.93
N TYR A 285 -1.51 -5.82 25.84
CA TYR A 285 -0.70 -5.17 26.88
C TYR A 285 -0.08 -6.17 27.87
N ASP A 286 -0.77 -7.25 28.17
CA ASP A 286 -0.37 -8.22 29.21
C ASP A 286 0.60 -9.32 28.70
N ILE A 287 0.93 -9.37 27.41
CA ILE A 287 1.89 -10.35 26.86
C ILE A 287 3.27 -10.22 27.52
N LYS A 288 3.76 -8.98 27.72
CA LYS A 288 5.04 -8.71 28.43
C LYS A 288 6.26 -9.40 27.81
N GLY A 289 6.29 -9.56 26.49
CA GLY A 289 7.40 -10.14 25.76
C GLY A 289 8.61 -9.21 25.64
N THR A 290 9.42 -9.41 24.61
CA THR A 290 10.69 -8.69 24.39
C THR A 290 10.69 -7.78 23.17
N LYS A 291 9.80 -7.99 22.18
CA LYS A 291 9.79 -7.33 20.88
C LYS A 291 8.72 -6.24 20.76
N SER A 292 9.09 -5.09 20.24
CA SER A 292 8.18 -3.95 20.04
C SER A 292 7.16 -4.20 18.92
N PRO A 293 6.03 -3.48 18.88
CA PRO A 293 5.12 -3.51 17.74
C PRO A 293 5.81 -3.17 16.41
N ASP A 294 6.75 -2.20 16.42
CA ASP A 294 7.51 -1.80 15.23
C ASP A 294 8.39 -2.94 14.69
N HIS A 295 8.94 -3.79 15.57
CA HIS A 295 9.69 -4.97 15.14
C HIS A 295 8.80 -5.90 14.30
N PHE A 296 7.63 -6.25 14.80
CA PHE A 296 6.69 -7.13 14.10
C PHE A 296 6.17 -6.51 12.80
N HIS A 297 5.90 -5.20 12.81
CA HIS A 297 5.47 -4.49 11.61
C HIS A 297 6.55 -4.49 10.51
N LYS A 298 7.83 -4.28 10.88
CA LYS A 298 8.96 -4.37 9.93
C LYS A 298 9.10 -5.78 9.35
N MET A 299 9.01 -6.81 10.20
CA MET A 299 9.07 -8.21 9.76
C MET A 299 7.93 -8.55 8.79
N LEU A 300 6.70 -8.14 9.11
CA LEU A 300 5.55 -8.28 8.22
C LEU A 300 5.79 -7.56 6.88
N GLY A 301 6.29 -6.32 6.93
CA GLY A 301 6.58 -5.53 5.74
C GLY A 301 7.58 -6.20 4.80
N HIS A 302 8.60 -6.88 5.33
CA HIS A 302 9.53 -7.67 4.52
C HIS A 302 8.85 -8.86 3.84
N ILE A 303 8.03 -9.63 4.57
CA ILE A 303 7.27 -10.74 4.00
C ILE A 303 6.36 -10.23 2.87
N MET A 304 5.63 -9.16 3.13
CA MET A 304 4.71 -8.55 2.16
C MET A 304 5.44 -8.07 0.91
N TRP A 305 6.55 -7.37 1.07
CA TRP A 305 7.32 -6.82 -0.04
C TRP A 305 7.94 -7.90 -0.92
N ASP A 306 8.51 -8.93 -0.29
CA ASP A 306 9.25 -9.96 -1.01
C ASP A 306 8.35 -10.96 -1.74
N TYR A 307 7.18 -11.30 -1.16
CA TYR A 307 6.33 -12.38 -1.69
C TYR A 307 4.95 -11.91 -2.21
N ILE A 308 4.42 -10.78 -1.72
CA ILE A 308 3.06 -10.31 -2.02
C ILE A 308 3.08 -8.96 -2.76
N GLY A 309 4.25 -8.36 -2.94
CA GLY A 309 4.45 -7.05 -3.57
C GLY A 309 4.17 -7.02 -5.08
N MET A 310 5.22 -6.83 -5.88
CA MET A 310 5.09 -6.50 -7.30
C MET A 310 5.06 -7.71 -8.24
N ALA A 311 5.72 -8.80 -7.89
CA ALA A 311 5.75 -10.03 -8.67
C ALA A 311 5.56 -11.21 -7.71
N ARG A 312 4.62 -12.06 -8.01
CA ARG A 312 4.13 -13.13 -7.15
C ARG A 312 4.30 -14.47 -7.83
N GLU A 313 4.54 -15.50 -7.04
CA GLU A 313 4.55 -16.89 -7.51
C GLU A 313 3.86 -17.78 -6.47
N ALA A 314 3.26 -18.88 -6.90
CA ALA A 314 2.47 -19.76 -6.02
C ALA A 314 3.27 -20.26 -4.81
N GLU A 315 4.51 -20.68 -5.01
CA GLU A 315 5.36 -21.17 -3.93
C GLU A 315 5.77 -20.05 -2.95
N GLY A 316 6.06 -18.85 -3.47
CA GLY A 316 6.32 -17.65 -2.67
C GLY A 316 5.11 -17.25 -1.83
N LEU A 317 3.90 -17.28 -2.41
CA LEU A 317 2.65 -16.98 -1.70
C LEU A 317 2.35 -18.00 -0.61
N LYS A 318 2.50 -19.30 -0.86
CA LYS A 318 2.35 -20.36 0.16
C LYS A 318 3.36 -20.18 1.30
N LYS A 319 4.59 -19.83 0.97
CA LYS A 319 5.63 -19.53 1.95
C LYS A 319 5.27 -18.30 2.79
N ALA A 320 4.76 -17.23 2.16
CA ALA A 320 4.30 -16.03 2.85
C ALA A 320 3.17 -16.34 3.84
N ILE A 321 2.15 -17.11 3.43
CA ILE A 321 1.05 -17.54 4.30
C ILE A 321 1.59 -18.23 5.56
N LYS A 322 2.54 -19.16 5.39
CA LYS A 322 3.17 -19.84 6.52
C LYS A 322 3.95 -18.87 7.40
N MET A 323 4.78 -18.00 6.83
CA MET A 323 5.57 -17.02 7.57
C MET A 323 4.70 -16.01 8.32
N ILE A 324 3.57 -15.60 7.74
CA ILE A 324 2.59 -14.71 8.40
C ILE A 324 1.96 -15.43 9.60
N ALA A 325 1.61 -16.71 9.47
CA ALA A 325 1.07 -17.51 10.58
C ALA A 325 2.10 -17.65 11.72
N GLU A 326 3.35 -17.97 11.41
CA GLU A 326 4.46 -18.05 12.36
C GLU A 326 4.70 -16.68 13.05
N LEU A 327 4.68 -15.59 12.29
CA LEU A 327 4.81 -14.22 12.81
C LEU A 327 3.64 -13.87 13.76
N LYS A 328 2.42 -14.29 13.43
CA LYS A 328 1.23 -14.12 14.29
C LYS A 328 1.38 -14.85 15.62
N GLU A 329 1.85 -16.09 15.60
CA GLU A 329 2.11 -16.86 16.82
C GLU A 329 3.17 -16.18 17.68
N GLU A 330 4.26 -15.73 17.06
CA GLU A 330 5.34 -15.03 17.76
C GLU A 330 4.85 -13.70 18.33
N PHE A 331 4.05 -12.93 17.58
CA PHE A 331 3.47 -11.66 18.03
C PHE A 331 2.66 -11.84 19.32
N TYR A 332 1.77 -12.83 19.37
CA TYR A 332 0.96 -13.08 20.56
C TYR A 332 1.72 -13.75 21.72
N LYS A 333 2.98 -14.14 21.51
CA LYS A 333 3.85 -14.74 22.54
C LYS A 333 4.90 -13.76 23.07
N ASP A 334 5.46 -12.90 22.21
CA ASP A 334 6.65 -12.11 22.52
C ASP A 334 6.49 -10.60 22.33
N LEU A 335 5.25 -10.11 22.12
CA LEU A 335 4.97 -8.68 22.04
C LEU A 335 5.26 -7.98 23.37
N ARG A 336 5.93 -6.83 23.29
CA ARG A 336 6.14 -5.91 24.41
C ARG A 336 5.55 -4.55 24.11
N VAL A 337 4.54 -4.17 24.87
CA VAL A 337 3.97 -2.82 24.87
C VAL A 337 4.52 -2.08 26.11
N THR A 338 5.12 -0.92 25.89
CA THR A 338 5.62 -0.03 26.95
C THR A 338 4.56 1.01 27.33
N GLY A 339 4.78 1.78 28.41
CA GLY A 339 3.85 2.77 28.91
C GLY A 339 2.73 2.19 29.78
N GLU A 340 1.74 3.00 30.11
CA GLU A 340 0.62 2.65 30.98
C GLU A 340 -0.63 2.27 30.17
N PHE A 341 -1.39 1.30 30.67
CA PHE A 341 -2.63 0.86 30.01
C PHE A 341 -3.74 1.92 30.10
N THR A 342 -3.80 2.65 31.20
CA THR A 342 -4.88 3.62 31.49
C THR A 342 -4.62 5.02 30.94
N ALA A 343 -3.44 5.28 30.42
CA ALA A 343 -3.06 6.53 29.75
C ALA A 343 -3.21 6.41 28.21
N MET A 344 -3.10 7.55 27.52
CA MET A 344 -2.95 7.53 26.06
C MET A 344 -1.63 6.87 25.72
N ASN A 345 -1.69 5.70 25.08
CA ASN A 345 -0.53 4.86 24.83
C ASN A 345 -0.39 4.54 23.34
N ASN A 346 0.52 5.24 22.67
CA ASN A 346 0.79 5.07 21.25
C ASN A 346 1.36 3.68 20.91
N GLU A 347 2.11 3.04 21.83
CA GLU A 347 2.64 1.71 21.62
C GLU A 347 1.53 0.65 21.66
N LEU A 348 0.52 0.84 22.51
CA LEU A 348 -0.66 -0.04 22.56
C LEU A 348 -1.53 0.13 21.30
N GLU A 349 -1.69 1.38 20.83
CA GLU A 349 -2.39 1.65 19.55
C GLU A 349 -1.68 0.99 18.38
N LYS A 350 -0.35 1.12 18.29
CA LYS A 350 0.46 0.42 17.28
C LYS A 350 0.33 -1.10 17.37
N ALA A 351 0.31 -1.65 18.57
CA ALA A 351 0.16 -3.10 18.76
C ALA A 351 -1.19 -3.59 18.22
N GLY A 352 -2.29 -2.88 18.49
CA GLY A 352 -3.61 -3.19 17.93
C GLY A 352 -3.62 -3.13 16.41
N ARG A 353 -3.02 -2.11 15.84
CA ARG A 353 -2.90 -1.94 14.39
C ARG A 353 -2.08 -3.04 13.73
N VAL A 354 -0.95 -3.44 14.33
CA VAL A 354 -0.10 -4.51 13.79
C VAL A 354 -0.81 -5.86 13.86
N ALA A 355 -1.61 -6.12 14.90
CA ALA A 355 -2.45 -7.31 14.97
C ALA A 355 -3.42 -7.38 13.76
N ASP A 356 -4.10 -6.27 13.45
CA ASP A 356 -4.99 -6.19 12.28
C ASP A 356 -4.20 -6.33 10.95
N PHE A 357 -3.01 -5.75 10.86
CA PHE A 357 -2.17 -5.87 9.66
C PHE A 357 -1.73 -7.31 9.37
N ILE A 358 -1.40 -8.08 10.37
CA ILE A 358 -1.05 -9.50 10.22
C ILE A 358 -2.22 -10.27 9.61
N ASP A 359 -3.42 -10.00 10.06
CA ASP A 359 -4.62 -10.65 9.55
C ASP A 359 -4.99 -10.19 8.13
N ILE A 360 -4.89 -8.89 7.83
CA ILE A 360 -5.08 -8.35 6.47
C ILE A 360 -4.05 -8.95 5.50
N ALA A 361 -2.80 -9.05 5.92
CA ALA A 361 -1.74 -9.65 5.12
C ALA A 361 -2.04 -11.10 4.74
N HIS A 362 -2.59 -11.88 5.68
CA HIS A 362 -3.03 -13.26 5.43
C HIS A 362 -4.12 -13.28 4.35
N LEU A 363 -5.14 -12.45 4.47
CA LEU A 363 -6.23 -12.36 3.49
C LEU A 363 -5.73 -11.95 2.10
N MET A 364 -4.81 -10.98 2.04
CA MET A 364 -4.16 -10.57 0.78
C MET A 364 -3.40 -11.72 0.12
N ALA A 365 -2.70 -12.53 0.91
CA ALA A 365 -1.94 -13.67 0.41
C ALA A 365 -2.85 -14.78 -0.12
N LEU A 366 -3.97 -15.06 0.56
CA LEU A 366 -4.98 -16.03 0.13
C LEU A 366 -5.62 -15.61 -1.20
N ASP A 367 -6.05 -14.35 -1.32
CA ASP A 367 -6.65 -13.83 -2.55
C ASP A 367 -5.66 -13.84 -3.72
N ALA A 368 -4.40 -13.47 -3.47
CA ALA A 368 -3.35 -13.54 -4.49
C ALA A 368 -3.02 -14.96 -4.93
N LEU A 369 -3.17 -15.94 -4.03
CA LEU A 369 -2.92 -17.36 -4.34
C LEU A 369 -4.07 -17.97 -5.15
N ASP A 370 -5.34 -17.64 -4.83
CA ASP A 370 -6.53 -18.11 -5.57
C ASP A 370 -6.50 -17.61 -7.02
N ARG A 371 -6.11 -16.36 -7.25
CA ARG A 371 -6.10 -15.71 -8.56
C ARG A 371 -4.84 -16.04 -9.35
N ASN A 372 -4.92 -17.05 -10.23
CA ASN A 372 -3.79 -17.49 -11.07
C ASN A 372 -3.81 -16.83 -12.46
N GLU A 373 -3.82 -15.52 -12.49
CA GLU A 373 -3.70 -14.68 -13.69
C GLU A 373 -2.75 -13.52 -13.42
N SER A 374 -2.44 -12.72 -14.42
CA SER A 374 -1.82 -11.40 -14.26
C SER A 374 -2.74 -10.34 -14.81
N CYS A 375 -3.27 -9.47 -13.93
CA CYS A 375 -4.20 -8.41 -14.28
C CYS A 375 -3.94 -7.18 -13.41
N GLY A 376 -3.63 -6.03 -14.01
CA GLY A 376 -3.41 -4.77 -13.34
C GLY A 376 -2.34 -4.82 -12.24
N GLY A 377 -2.70 -4.53 -10.99
CA GLY A 377 -1.80 -4.57 -9.84
C GLY A 377 -1.44 -5.98 -9.36
N HIS A 378 -2.12 -7.01 -9.85
CA HIS A 378 -1.82 -8.40 -9.57
C HIS A 378 -1.00 -9.02 -10.70
N PHE A 379 0.26 -9.40 -10.43
CA PHE A 379 1.17 -9.99 -11.40
C PHE A 379 1.73 -11.32 -10.89
N ARG A 380 1.45 -12.40 -11.62
CA ARG A 380 1.90 -13.76 -11.34
C ARG A 380 2.97 -14.17 -12.34
N LEU A 381 4.13 -14.62 -11.85
CA LEU A 381 5.25 -15.06 -12.69
C LEU A 381 4.90 -16.27 -13.56
N GLU A 382 3.92 -17.08 -13.13
CA GLU A 382 3.40 -18.22 -13.89
C GLU A 382 2.40 -17.82 -15.00
N SER A 383 1.87 -16.60 -14.92
CA SER A 383 0.84 -16.08 -15.84
C SER A 383 1.39 -14.90 -16.63
N VAL A 384 2.33 -15.18 -17.50
CA VAL A 384 2.98 -14.22 -18.41
C VAL A 384 2.94 -14.71 -19.85
N THR A 385 3.03 -13.77 -20.80
CA THR A 385 3.20 -14.09 -22.23
C THR A 385 4.64 -14.55 -22.51
N GLU A 386 4.92 -14.98 -23.74
CA GLU A 386 6.28 -15.34 -24.18
C GLU A 386 7.25 -14.15 -24.06
N GLU A 387 6.75 -12.92 -24.19
CA GLU A 387 7.51 -11.69 -24.04
C GLU A 387 7.67 -11.24 -22.58
N GLY A 388 7.10 -11.99 -21.62
CA GLY A 388 7.15 -11.68 -20.19
C GLY A 388 6.14 -10.63 -19.71
N GLU A 389 5.13 -10.30 -20.54
CA GLU A 389 4.06 -9.38 -20.18
C GLU A 389 2.91 -10.09 -19.45
N ALA A 390 2.04 -9.31 -18.78
CA ALA A 390 0.92 -9.83 -18.02
C ALA A 390 -0.05 -10.62 -18.91
N LYS A 391 -0.34 -11.87 -18.53
CA LYS A 391 -1.33 -12.72 -19.19
C LYS A 391 -2.59 -12.81 -18.34
N ARG A 392 -3.67 -12.22 -18.84
CA ARG A 392 -5.00 -12.30 -18.25
C ARG A 392 -5.67 -13.62 -18.57
N ASP A 393 -6.58 -14.03 -17.72
CA ASP A 393 -7.46 -15.18 -17.91
C ASP A 393 -8.91 -14.76 -17.60
N ASP A 394 -9.52 -14.04 -18.55
CA ASP A 394 -10.86 -13.49 -18.39
C ASP A 394 -11.95 -14.58 -18.31
N GLU A 395 -11.68 -15.78 -18.82
CA GLU A 395 -12.63 -16.89 -18.75
C GLU A 395 -12.85 -17.37 -17.31
N HIS A 396 -11.78 -17.40 -16.50
CA HIS A 396 -11.81 -17.93 -15.14
C HIS A 396 -11.81 -16.87 -14.05
N TYR A 397 -11.36 -15.64 -14.32
CA TYR A 397 -11.13 -14.60 -13.30
C TYR A 397 -11.87 -13.28 -13.53
N GLN A 398 -12.84 -13.22 -14.44
CA GLN A 398 -13.68 -12.03 -14.67
C GLN A 398 -14.74 -11.87 -13.55
N TYR A 399 -14.28 -11.76 -12.31
CA TYR A 399 -15.13 -11.57 -11.12
C TYR A 399 -14.44 -10.70 -10.07
N VAL A 400 -15.24 -10.19 -9.13
CA VAL A 400 -14.75 -9.60 -7.89
C VAL A 400 -14.60 -10.70 -6.84
N SER A 401 -13.40 -10.88 -6.31
CA SER A 401 -13.19 -11.77 -5.15
C SER A 401 -13.80 -11.11 -3.92
N VAL A 402 -14.82 -11.74 -3.34
CA VAL A 402 -15.48 -11.22 -2.13
C VAL A 402 -15.29 -12.22 -0.99
N TRP A 403 -14.61 -11.79 0.06
CA TRP A 403 -14.24 -12.63 1.18
C TRP A 403 -15.17 -12.39 2.38
N GLU A 404 -15.65 -13.46 2.98
CA GLU A 404 -16.47 -13.46 4.20
C GLU A 404 -15.66 -13.98 5.38
N TYR A 405 -15.71 -13.25 6.50
CA TYR A 405 -15.07 -13.67 7.74
C TYR A 405 -15.87 -14.78 8.43
N LYS A 406 -15.23 -15.89 8.75
CA LYS A 406 -15.85 -17.06 9.40
C LYS A 406 -15.43 -17.27 10.86
N GLY A 407 -14.59 -16.39 11.40
CA GLY A 407 -14.07 -16.48 12.76
C GLY A 407 -12.54 -16.57 12.83
N ASP A 408 -11.96 -16.20 13.97
CA ASP A 408 -10.50 -16.08 14.15
C ASP A 408 -9.70 -17.36 13.87
N ASN A 409 -10.33 -18.53 13.95
CA ASN A 409 -9.69 -19.83 13.77
C ASN A 409 -10.26 -20.62 12.58
N LYS A 410 -10.86 -19.93 11.65
CA LYS A 410 -11.43 -20.53 10.43
C LYS A 410 -10.88 -19.80 9.21
N GLU A 411 -10.67 -20.54 8.14
CA GLU A 411 -10.38 -19.91 6.86
C GLU A 411 -11.56 -19.06 6.40
N PRO A 412 -11.33 -17.87 5.84
CA PRO A 412 -12.38 -17.05 5.26
C PRO A 412 -12.98 -17.74 4.04
N GLU A 413 -14.23 -17.46 3.75
CA GLU A 413 -14.94 -18.02 2.59
C GLU A 413 -14.89 -17.04 1.42
N LEU A 414 -14.51 -17.55 0.25
CA LEU A 414 -14.46 -16.79 -1.00
C LEU A 414 -15.80 -16.94 -1.76
N HIS A 415 -16.39 -15.80 -2.10
CA HIS A 415 -17.52 -15.67 -3.03
C HIS A 415 -17.03 -15.01 -4.32
N LYS A 416 -17.53 -15.50 -5.48
CA LYS A 416 -17.11 -15.04 -6.82
C LYS A 416 -18.27 -14.46 -7.58
#